data_2178d3f93224c46a48161c3ea0080212
#
_entry.id   2178d3f93224c46a48161c3ea0080212
#
_cell.length_a   1.000
_cell.length_b   1.000
_cell.length_c   1.000
_cell.angle_alpha   90.00
_cell.angle_beta   90.00
_cell.angle_gamma   90.00
#
_symmetry.space_group_name_H-M   'P 1'
#
loop_
_entity.id
_entity.type
_entity.pdbx_description
1 polymer ?
#
loop_
_entity_poly.entity_id
_entity_poly.type
_entity_poly.pdbx_seq_one_letter_code
_entity_poly.pdbx_strand_id
1 'polypeptide(L)'
;MASTNGETDQVLVEEKSSVRIFKLNRTKQLNAISAAMTSRLLELFLACAEDSSVKLIIVKGKGRAFCAGGDVAAVVRDIKRGSWKSVADFSRKEYTMNYVIATYSKPMVSILNGIVMGAGAGVSIHGRFRIATENSLFAMPETALGLFPDNGASYFLSRLPGFFGEYVGLTGSRLDGAEMLACGLATHFVQSNKLPMLEEALIKANSSDPSVISSIIGEFSQIPNLKKNSAYHRRGRLQRRKTIGSLPQFSH
;
A
#
# COMPACT_ATOMS: atom_id res chain seq x y z
N MET A 1 19.21 -1.06 -31.48
CA MET A 1 18.28 -2.18 -31.36
C MET A 1 16.88 -1.58 -31.22
N ALA A 2 15.98 -1.91 -32.12
CA ALA A 2 14.69 -1.24 -32.25
C ALA A 2 13.79 -1.53 -31.03
N SER A 3 13.23 -0.47 -30.45
CA SER A 3 12.17 -0.55 -29.44
C SER A 3 10.93 -1.20 -30.04
N THR A 4 10.49 -2.30 -29.48
CA THR A 4 9.19 -2.90 -29.79
C THR A 4 8.10 -1.93 -29.33
N ASN A 5 7.48 -1.28 -30.26
CA ASN A 5 6.29 -0.44 -30.12
C ASN A 5 5.13 -1.25 -29.50
N GLY A 6 4.52 -0.76 -28.41
CA GLY A 6 3.15 -1.08 -28.09
C GLY A 6 2.75 -1.25 -26.63
N GLU A 7 3.64 -1.52 -25.67
CA GLU A 7 3.30 -1.47 -24.24
C GLU A 7 3.77 -0.14 -23.67
N THR A 8 2.81 0.73 -23.32
CA THR A 8 3.10 1.89 -22.49
C THR A 8 3.77 1.41 -21.22
N ASP A 9 4.89 2.01 -20.84
CA ASP A 9 5.62 1.68 -19.62
C ASP A 9 4.64 1.69 -18.42
N GLN A 10 4.45 0.51 -17.81
CA GLN A 10 3.45 0.30 -16.76
C GLN A 10 3.91 0.84 -15.41
N VAL A 11 5.21 1.10 -15.26
CA VAL A 11 5.83 1.74 -14.08
C VAL A 11 6.74 2.84 -14.58
N LEU A 12 6.30 4.08 -14.46
CA LEU A 12 7.12 5.23 -14.78
C LEU A 12 8.09 5.52 -13.64
N VAL A 13 9.31 5.88 -13.97
CA VAL A 13 10.35 6.28 -13.00
C VAL A 13 10.71 7.73 -13.24
N GLU A 14 10.62 8.53 -12.20
CA GLU A 14 11.11 9.91 -12.19
C GLU A 14 12.32 9.99 -11.25
N GLU A 15 13.43 10.50 -11.75
CA GLU A 15 14.63 10.76 -10.97
C GLU A 15 14.68 12.25 -10.61
N LYS A 16 14.65 12.54 -9.32
CA LYS A 16 14.67 13.90 -8.79
C LYS A 16 15.75 14.00 -7.72
N SER A 17 16.97 14.41 -8.12
CA SER A 17 18.14 14.41 -7.23
C SER A 17 18.35 13.02 -6.62
N SER A 18 18.33 12.90 -5.30
CA SER A 18 18.46 11.62 -4.59
C SER A 18 17.12 10.89 -4.34
N VAL A 19 16.01 11.37 -4.90
CA VAL A 19 14.69 10.77 -4.78
C VAL A 19 14.35 10.00 -6.05
N ARG A 20 13.81 8.79 -5.91
CA ARG A 20 13.22 8.04 -7.02
C ARG A 20 11.72 7.94 -6.80
N ILE A 21 10.95 8.30 -7.82
CA ILE A 21 9.48 8.26 -7.77
C ILE A 21 9.01 7.16 -8.71
N PHE A 22 8.42 6.11 -8.15
CA PHE A 22 7.79 5.04 -8.91
C PHE A 22 6.30 5.34 -9.06
N LYS A 23 5.87 5.53 -10.30
CA LYS A 23 4.48 5.85 -10.62
C LYS A 23 3.82 4.70 -11.36
N LEU A 24 2.85 4.05 -10.71
CA LEU A 24 2.04 3.00 -11.33
C LEU A 24 1.19 3.60 -12.44
N ASN A 25 1.26 3.06 -13.67
CA ASN A 25 0.73 3.69 -14.89
C ASN A 25 -0.13 2.74 -15.74
N ARG A 26 -1.00 1.95 -15.12
CA ARG A 26 -2.06 1.17 -15.79
C ARG A 26 -3.44 1.74 -15.45
N THR A 27 -3.66 3.00 -15.74
CA THR A 27 -4.85 3.76 -15.30
C THR A 27 -6.18 3.16 -15.73
N LYS A 28 -6.25 2.55 -16.93
CA LYS A 28 -7.44 1.85 -17.44
C LYS A 28 -7.80 0.61 -16.61
N GLN A 29 -6.82 -0.05 -16.00
CA GLN A 29 -6.98 -1.18 -15.08
C GLN A 29 -6.82 -0.77 -13.60
N LEU A 30 -7.02 0.51 -13.27
CA LEU A 30 -6.87 1.04 -11.92
C LEU A 30 -5.51 0.68 -11.28
N ASN A 31 -4.46 0.66 -12.08
CA ASN A 31 -3.09 0.27 -11.70
C ASN A 31 -2.98 -1.16 -11.12
N ALA A 32 -3.87 -2.08 -11.53
CA ALA A 32 -3.76 -3.48 -11.13
C ALA A 32 -2.38 -4.05 -11.51
N ILE A 33 -1.75 -4.73 -10.56
CA ILE A 33 -0.38 -5.25 -10.67
C ILE A 33 -0.34 -6.41 -11.67
N SER A 34 0.38 -6.23 -12.75
CA SER A 34 0.69 -7.26 -13.74
C SER A 34 2.03 -7.92 -13.44
N ALA A 35 2.30 -9.07 -14.05
CA ALA A 35 3.60 -9.73 -13.95
C ALA A 35 4.76 -8.83 -14.41
N ALA A 36 4.54 -7.99 -15.44
CA ALA A 36 5.53 -7.02 -15.91
C ALA A 36 5.78 -5.93 -14.85
N MET A 37 4.73 -5.39 -14.20
CA MET A 37 4.88 -4.42 -13.13
C MET A 37 5.61 -5.00 -11.93
N THR A 38 5.27 -6.24 -11.52
CA THR A 38 5.94 -6.91 -10.41
C THR A 38 7.44 -7.07 -10.66
N SER A 39 7.81 -7.58 -11.85
CA SER A 39 9.22 -7.73 -12.23
C SER A 39 9.92 -6.38 -12.25
N ARG A 40 9.32 -5.36 -12.87
CA ARG A 40 9.90 -4.02 -12.95
C ARG A 40 10.07 -3.35 -11.59
N LEU A 41 9.07 -3.42 -10.71
CA LEU A 41 9.16 -2.86 -9.36
C LEU A 41 10.24 -3.57 -8.54
N LEU A 42 10.30 -4.91 -8.61
CA LEU A 42 11.35 -5.66 -7.91
C LEU A 42 12.74 -5.24 -8.37
N GLU A 43 12.99 -5.15 -9.67
CA GLU A 43 14.26 -4.66 -10.23
C GLU A 43 14.60 -3.26 -9.75
N LEU A 44 13.63 -2.34 -9.77
CA LEU A 44 13.81 -0.95 -9.34
C LEU A 44 14.14 -0.85 -7.85
N PHE A 45 13.43 -1.60 -6.99
CA PHE A 45 13.72 -1.61 -5.56
C PHE A 45 15.11 -2.18 -5.28
N LEU A 46 15.50 -3.28 -5.92
CA LEU A 46 16.83 -3.87 -5.76
C LEU A 46 17.93 -2.92 -6.26
N ALA A 47 17.78 -2.33 -7.44
CA ALA A 47 18.75 -1.37 -7.97
C ALA A 47 18.89 -0.14 -7.06
N CYS A 48 17.77 0.42 -6.59
CA CYS A 48 17.83 1.55 -5.67
C CYS A 48 18.35 1.19 -4.27
N ALA A 49 18.28 -0.06 -3.84
CA ALA A 49 18.87 -0.49 -2.58
C ALA A 49 20.40 -0.34 -2.61
N GLU A 50 21.01 -0.76 -3.71
CA GLU A 50 22.47 -0.73 -3.93
C GLU A 50 23.00 0.69 -4.30
N ASP A 51 22.17 1.54 -4.88
CA ASP A 51 22.58 2.89 -5.31
C ASP A 51 22.67 3.85 -4.12
N SER A 52 23.89 4.14 -3.64
CA SER A 52 24.13 5.06 -2.53
C SER A 52 23.66 6.50 -2.78
N SER A 53 23.47 6.92 -4.04
CA SER A 53 22.94 8.21 -4.39
C SER A 53 21.44 8.35 -4.10
N VAL A 54 20.72 7.23 -4.01
CA VAL A 54 19.28 7.19 -3.70
C VAL A 54 19.05 7.24 -2.19
N LYS A 55 18.36 8.28 -1.73
CA LYS A 55 18.06 8.52 -0.31
C LYS A 55 16.60 8.25 0.06
N LEU A 56 15.68 8.37 -0.89
CA LEU A 56 14.25 8.27 -0.65
C LEU A 56 13.53 7.66 -1.86
N ILE A 57 12.61 6.75 -1.60
CA ILE A 57 11.67 6.23 -2.60
C ILE A 57 10.28 6.80 -2.34
N ILE A 58 9.63 7.31 -3.38
CA ILE A 58 8.20 7.68 -3.35
C ILE A 58 7.46 6.74 -4.31
N VAL A 59 6.41 6.10 -3.84
CA VAL A 59 5.53 5.26 -4.67
C VAL A 59 4.15 5.88 -4.74
N LYS A 60 3.61 6.05 -5.94
CA LYS A 60 2.28 6.62 -6.17
C LYS A 60 1.59 6.03 -7.40
N GLY A 61 0.27 6.13 -7.46
CA GLY A 61 -0.51 5.74 -8.63
C GLY A 61 -0.83 6.94 -9.52
N LYS A 62 -0.92 6.73 -10.84
CA LYS A 62 -1.47 7.69 -11.77
C LYS A 62 -2.99 7.51 -11.89
N GLY A 63 -3.75 8.61 -11.90
CA GLY A 63 -5.20 8.59 -12.02
C GLY A 63 -5.92 8.39 -10.69
N ARG A 64 -7.11 7.75 -10.72
CA ARG A 64 -8.02 7.65 -9.58
C ARG A 64 -7.73 6.52 -8.58
N ALA A 65 -6.71 5.70 -8.83
CA ALA A 65 -6.30 4.61 -7.95
C ALA A 65 -4.80 4.68 -7.69
N PHE A 66 -4.41 4.35 -6.47
CA PHE A 66 -3.05 3.95 -6.21
C PHE A 66 -2.83 2.59 -6.91
N CYS A 67 -3.53 1.55 -6.47
CA CYS A 67 -3.53 0.21 -7.08
C CYS A 67 -4.74 -0.59 -6.59
N ALA A 68 -5.52 -1.16 -7.52
CA ALA A 68 -6.75 -1.90 -7.20
C ALA A 68 -6.52 -3.40 -6.91
N GLY A 69 -5.27 -3.86 -6.81
CA GLY A 69 -4.94 -5.25 -6.53
C GLY A 69 -4.12 -5.90 -7.64
N GLY A 70 -4.01 -7.22 -7.62
CA GLY A 70 -3.39 -8.00 -8.70
C GLY A 70 -4.28 -8.06 -9.96
N ASP A 71 -3.69 -8.33 -11.12
CA ASP A 71 -4.45 -8.54 -12.36
C ASP A 71 -5.12 -9.92 -12.36
N VAL A 72 -6.19 -10.06 -11.56
CA VAL A 72 -6.96 -11.31 -11.41
C VAL A 72 -7.47 -11.81 -12.76
N ALA A 73 -7.82 -10.92 -13.69
CA ALA A 73 -8.27 -11.32 -15.01
C ALA A 73 -7.16 -12.02 -15.82
N ALA A 74 -5.92 -11.59 -15.68
CA ALA A 74 -4.76 -12.28 -16.27
C ALA A 74 -4.55 -13.65 -15.64
N VAL A 75 -4.57 -13.72 -14.28
CA VAL A 75 -4.43 -14.97 -13.53
C VAL A 75 -5.49 -16.00 -13.96
N VAL A 76 -6.76 -15.60 -14.04
CA VAL A 76 -7.85 -16.50 -14.47
C VAL A 76 -7.65 -16.98 -15.90
N ARG A 77 -7.19 -16.11 -16.80
CA ARG A 77 -6.88 -16.51 -18.19
C ARG A 77 -5.77 -17.57 -18.25
N ASP A 78 -4.71 -17.38 -17.47
CA ASP A 78 -3.57 -18.31 -17.43
C ASP A 78 -3.96 -19.66 -16.84
N ILE A 79 -4.73 -19.68 -15.76
CA ILE A 79 -5.26 -20.91 -15.17
C ILE A 79 -6.12 -21.68 -16.18
N LYS A 80 -7.04 -20.98 -16.88
CA LYS A 80 -7.89 -21.60 -17.92
C LYS A 80 -7.11 -22.19 -19.09
N ARG A 81 -5.89 -21.68 -19.35
CA ARG A 81 -4.96 -22.22 -20.35
C ARG A 81 -4.07 -23.34 -19.82
N GLY A 82 -4.24 -23.75 -18.59
CA GLY A 82 -3.41 -24.75 -17.92
C GLY A 82 -2.05 -24.25 -17.46
N SER A 83 -1.82 -22.94 -17.49
CA SER A 83 -0.53 -22.31 -17.13
C SER A 83 -0.41 -22.00 -15.63
N TRP A 84 -0.75 -22.96 -14.75
CA TRP A 84 -0.65 -22.75 -13.31
C TRP A 84 0.77 -22.40 -12.82
N LYS A 85 1.81 -22.86 -13.54
CA LYS A 85 3.20 -22.52 -13.23
C LYS A 85 3.48 -21.05 -13.39
N SER A 86 2.94 -20.40 -14.44
CA SER A 86 3.13 -18.96 -14.63
C SER A 86 2.47 -18.14 -13.52
N VAL A 87 1.33 -18.60 -13.02
CA VAL A 87 0.65 -17.99 -11.86
C VAL A 87 1.48 -18.14 -10.58
N ALA A 88 2.03 -19.34 -10.35
CA ALA A 88 2.89 -19.57 -9.20
C ALA A 88 4.18 -18.74 -9.25
N ASP A 89 4.77 -18.57 -10.44
CA ASP A 89 5.97 -17.74 -10.63
C ASP A 89 5.66 -16.25 -10.47
N PHE A 90 4.50 -15.80 -10.92
CA PHE A 90 4.01 -14.45 -10.66
C PHE A 90 3.88 -14.19 -9.15
N SER A 91 3.18 -15.07 -8.42
CA SER A 91 2.98 -14.94 -6.97
C SER A 91 4.32 -14.97 -6.22
N ARG A 92 5.25 -15.85 -6.61
CA ARG A 92 6.59 -15.90 -6.00
C ARG A 92 7.33 -14.57 -6.14
N LYS A 93 7.31 -13.96 -7.33
CA LYS A 93 7.94 -12.66 -7.58
C LYS A 93 7.25 -11.55 -6.79
N GLU A 94 5.91 -11.57 -6.73
CA GLU A 94 5.12 -10.60 -5.99
C GLU A 94 5.44 -10.66 -4.50
N TYR A 95 5.48 -11.84 -3.90
CA TYR A 95 5.84 -12.00 -2.48
C TYR A 95 7.31 -11.66 -2.22
N THR A 96 8.21 -11.94 -3.18
CA THR A 96 9.61 -11.50 -3.08
C THR A 96 9.69 -9.97 -3.08
N MET A 97 8.95 -9.30 -3.95
CA MET A 97 8.86 -7.83 -3.98
C MET A 97 8.31 -7.28 -2.65
N ASN A 98 7.25 -7.87 -2.11
CA ASN A 98 6.68 -7.47 -0.83
C ASN A 98 7.68 -7.64 0.32
N TYR A 99 8.45 -8.73 0.33
CA TYR A 99 9.52 -8.95 1.30
C TYR A 99 10.63 -7.89 1.18
N VAL A 100 11.07 -7.59 -0.05
CA VAL A 100 12.06 -6.52 -0.29
C VAL A 100 11.55 -5.18 0.23
N ILE A 101 10.28 -4.83 -0.02
CA ILE A 101 9.69 -3.59 0.49
C ILE A 101 9.60 -3.59 2.01
N ALA A 102 9.20 -4.72 2.61
CA ALA A 102 9.04 -4.83 4.07
C ALA A 102 10.37 -4.75 4.83
N THR A 103 11.47 -5.15 4.20
CA THR A 103 12.83 -5.13 4.76
C THR A 103 13.70 -4.01 4.20
N TYR A 104 13.09 -3.05 3.48
CA TYR A 104 13.82 -2.00 2.78
C TYR A 104 14.54 -1.06 3.73
N SER A 105 15.85 -0.90 3.56
CA SER A 105 16.69 -0.11 4.45
C SER A 105 16.52 1.40 4.27
N LYS A 106 16.15 1.84 3.04
CA LYS A 106 15.94 3.26 2.75
C LYS A 106 14.50 3.67 3.04
N PRO A 107 14.26 4.92 3.44
CA PRO A 107 12.90 5.40 3.66
C PRO A 107 12.07 5.30 2.38
N MET A 108 10.83 4.83 2.54
CA MET A 108 9.84 4.77 1.48
C MET A 108 8.58 5.51 1.91
N VAL A 109 8.09 6.36 1.03
CA VAL A 109 6.83 7.11 1.17
C VAL A 109 5.83 6.58 0.14
N SER A 110 4.74 5.98 0.62
CA SER A 110 3.61 5.53 -0.21
C SER A 110 2.50 6.58 -0.19
N ILE A 111 2.20 7.19 -1.33
CA ILE A 111 1.11 8.17 -1.47
C ILE A 111 -0.15 7.43 -1.92
N LEU A 112 -1.02 7.14 -0.95
CA LEU A 112 -2.20 6.27 -1.10
C LEU A 112 -3.43 7.05 -1.58
N ASN A 113 -3.27 7.89 -2.61
CA ASN A 113 -4.36 8.70 -3.14
C ASN A 113 -5.25 7.86 -4.07
N GLY A 114 -6.46 7.55 -3.63
CA GLY A 114 -7.43 6.71 -4.34
C GLY A 114 -7.49 5.26 -3.81
N ILE A 115 -7.84 4.32 -4.70
CA ILE A 115 -8.07 2.90 -4.36
C ILE A 115 -6.74 2.21 -4.01
N VAL A 116 -6.74 1.47 -2.89
CA VAL A 116 -5.60 0.67 -2.37
C VAL A 116 -6.14 -0.69 -1.94
N MET A 117 -6.02 -1.71 -2.77
CA MET A 117 -6.62 -3.02 -2.49
C MET A 117 -5.66 -4.17 -2.80
N GLY A 118 -5.77 -5.27 -2.08
CA GLY A 118 -5.03 -6.52 -2.33
C GLY A 118 -3.54 -6.30 -2.54
N ALA A 119 -2.99 -6.66 -3.71
CA ALA A 119 -1.58 -6.40 -4.08
C ALA A 119 -1.17 -4.92 -3.96
N GLY A 120 -2.11 -3.97 -4.08
CA GLY A 120 -1.83 -2.57 -3.84
C GLY A 120 -1.46 -2.28 -2.38
N ALA A 121 -2.07 -3.00 -1.44
CA ALA A 121 -1.64 -2.99 -0.04
C ALA A 121 -0.24 -3.58 0.10
N GLY A 122 0.06 -4.70 -0.57
CA GLY A 122 1.40 -5.32 -0.56
C GLY A 122 2.51 -4.39 -1.02
N VAL A 123 2.26 -3.58 -2.04
CA VAL A 123 3.25 -2.61 -2.56
C VAL A 123 3.41 -1.39 -1.65
N SER A 124 2.48 -1.12 -0.72
CA SER A 124 2.44 0.15 0.00
C SER A 124 2.49 0.05 1.51
N ILE A 125 1.74 -0.87 2.12
CA ILE A 125 1.55 -0.89 3.59
C ILE A 125 2.81 -1.29 4.35
N HIS A 126 3.72 -2.02 3.73
CA HIS A 126 5.02 -2.36 4.31
C HIS A 126 5.99 -1.17 4.37
N GLY A 127 5.75 -0.10 3.59
CA GLY A 127 6.57 1.10 3.60
C GLY A 127 6.49 1.86 4.93
N ARG A 128 7.58 2.56 5.28
CA ARG A 128 7.69 3.29 6.56
C ARG A 128 6.70 4.45 6.67
N PHE A 129 6.48 5.20 5.59
CA PHE A 129 5.56 6.33 5.55
C PHE A 129 4.41 6.04 4.59
N ARG A 130 3.21 6.03 5.10
CA ARG A 130 1.98 5.72 4.35
C ARG A 130 1.02 6.89 4.48
N ILE A 131 0.84 7.63 3.39
CA ILE A 131 0.07 8.87 3.36
C ILE A 131 -1.30 8.59 2.77
N ALA A 132 -2.33 8.60 3.60
CA ALA A 132 -3.71 8.56 3.15
C ALA A 132 -4.23 9.96 2.82
N THR A 133 -5.26 10.02 1.99
CA THR A 133 -5.96 11.25 1.60
C THR A 133 -7.47 11.07 1.78
N GLU A 134 -8.24 12.12 1.53
CA GLU A 134 -9.70 12.05 1.47
C GLU A 134 -10.24 11.14 0.35
N ASN A 135 -9.39 10.84 -0.64
CA ASN A 135 -9.74 9.94 -1.76
C ASN A 135 -9.37 8.48 -1.49
N SER A 136 -8.64 8.20 -0.41
CA SER A 136 -8.16 6.84 -0.10
C SER A 136 -9.32 5.89 0.17
N LEU A 137 -9.24 4.71 -0.42
CA LEU A 137 -10.18 3.62 -0.21
C LEU A 137 -9.42 2.29 -0.14
N PHE A 138 -9.24 1.79 1.06
CA PHE A 138 -8.53 0.54 1.34
C PHE A 138 -9.49 -0.63 1.48
N ALA A 139 -9.11 -1.80 0.99
CA ALA A 139 -9.73 -3.09 1.34
C ALA A 139 -8.79 -4.27 1.04
N MET A 140 -9.04 -5.40 1.71
CA MET A 140 -8.51 -6.72 1.33
C MET A 140 -9.71 -7.59 0.89
N PRO A 141 -10.09 -7.53 -0.42
CA PRO A 141 -11.33 -8.12 -0.90
C PRO A 141 -11.20 -9.60 -1.29
N GLU A 142 -10.10 -10.26 -0.99
CA GLU A 142 -9.73 -11.60 -1.47
C GLU A 142 -10.76 -12.65 -1.09
N THR A 143 -11.37 -12.57 0.08
CA THR A 143 -12.40 -13.51 0.53
C THR A 143 -13.65 -13.50 -0.36
N ALA A 144 -13.99 -12.37 -0.99
CA ALA A 144 -15.08 -12.30 -1.96
C ALA A 144 -14.76 -13.02 -3.28
N LEU A 145 -13.49 -13.34 -3.52
CA LEU A 145 -13.00 -14.08 -4.69
C LEU A 145 -12.73 -15.57 -4.37
N GLY A 146 -13.04 -16.03 -3.15
CA GLY A 146 -12.70 -17.38 -2.69
C GLY A 146 -11.22 -17.58 -2.37
N LEU A 147 -10.49 -16.47 -2.12
CA LEU A 147 -9.09 -16.47 -1.72
C LEU A 147 -8.96 -16.01 -0.25
N PHE A 148 -7.77 -15.85 0.21
CA PHE A 148 -7.42 -15.24 1.50
C PHE A 148 -6.58 -13.98 1.27
N PRO A 149 -6.60 -13.01 2.20
CA PRO A 149 -5.68 -11.86 2.14
C PRO A 149 -4.22 -12.32 2.17
N ASP A 150 -3.54 -12.14 1.07
CA ASP A 150 -2.13 -12.44 0.85
C ASP A 150 -1.26 -11.18 0.88
N ASN A 151 -0.19 -11.09 0.11
CA ASN A 151 0.63 -9.88 -0.02
C ASN A 151 1.14 -9.31 1.32
N GLY A 152 1.41 -10.19 2.29
CA GLY A 152 1.84 -9.83 3.63
C GLY A 152 0.72 -9.34 4.55
N ALA A 153 -0.56 -9.54 4.18
CA ALA A 153 -1.70 -9.12 4.98
C ALA A 153 -1.70 -9.75 6.38
N SER A 154 -1.28 -10.99 6.52
CA SER A 154 -1.11 -11.65 7.83
C SER A 154 -0.18 -10.86 8.76
N TYR A 155 0.82 -10.17 8.21
CA TYR A 155 1.73 -9.34 8.98
C TYR A 155 1.08 -8.01 9.39
N PHE A 156 0.54 -7.22 8.47
CA PHE A 156 0.05 -5.89 8.82
C PHE A 156 -1.37 -5.92 9.44
N LEU A 157 -2.25 -6.85 9.05
CA LEU A 157 -3.58 -6.94 9.65
C LEU A 157 -3.53 -7.43 11.10
N SER A 158 -2.66 -8.40 11.42
CA SER A 158 -2.52 -8.90 12.80
C SER A 158 -1.99 -7.85 13.79
N ARG A 159 -1.45 -6.75 13.29
CA ARG A 159 -0.94 -5.63 14.10
C ARG A 159 -1.92 -4.49 14.28
N LEU A 160 -3.10 -4.60 13.67
CA LEU A 160 -4.16 -3.60 13.89
C LEU A 160 -4.79 -3.75 15.29
N PRO A 161 -5.24 -2.65 15.91
CA PRO A 161 -5.77 -2.67 17.28
C PRO A 161 -6.92 -3.67 17.47
N GLY A 162 -6.86 -4.46 18.51
CA GLY A 162 -7.85 -5.49 18.82
C GLY A 162 -7.93 -6.52 17.70
N PHE A 163 -9.13 -6.94 17.35
CA PHE A 163 -9.39 -7.88 16.24
C PHE A 163 -9.85 -7.18 14.96
N PHE A 164 -9.42 -5.93 14.77
CA PHE A 164 -9.88 -5.14 13.62
C PHE A 164 -9.29 -5.68 12.30
N GLY A 165 -8.07 -6.21 12.35
CA GLY A 165 -7.43 -6.82 11.20
C GLY A 165 -8.14 -8.06 10.71
N GLU A 166 -8.55 -8.95 11.61
CA GLU A 166 -9.36 -10.12 11.27
C GLU A 166 -10.70 -9.70 10.66
N TYR A 167 -11.35 -8.67 11.24
CA TYR A 167 -12.58 -8.13 10.68
C TYR A 167 -12.38 -7.66 9.25
N VAL A 168 -11.34 -6.85 8.99
CA VAL A 168 -11.05 -6.33 7.65
C VAL A 168 -10.72 -7.46 6.67
N GLY A 169 -9.86 -8.41 7.08
CA GLY A 169 -9.42 -9.52 6.24
C GLY A 169 -10.54 -10.50 5.91
N LEU A 170 -11.43 -10.82 6.88
CA LEU A 170 -12.51 -11.78 6.68
C LEU A 170 -13.70 -11.19 5.91
N THR A 171 -13.97 -9.90 6.07
CA THR A 171 -15.16 -9.27 5.49
C THR A 171 -14.88 -8.49 4.20
N GLY A 172 -13.60 -8.21 3.89
CA GLY A 172 -13.25 -7.32 2.80
C GLY A 172 -13.76 -5.88 3.02
N SER A 173 -13.97 -5.47 4.28
CA SER A 173 -14.49 -4.15 4.61
C SER A 173 -13.64 -3.04 4.05
N ARG A 174 -14.33 -2.04 3.48
CA ARG A 174 -13.69 -0.84 2.93
C ARG A 174 -13.44 0.18 4.01
N LEU A 175 -12.24 0.75 4.04
CA LEU A 175 -11.81 1.79 4.96
C LEU A 175 -11.49 3.06 4.16
N ASP A 176 -11.99 4.20 4.61
CA ASP A 176 -11.57 5.49 4.05
C ASP A 176 -10.24 5.95 4.66
N GLY A 177 -9.67 7.04 4.15
CA GLY A 177 -8.36 7.53 4.62
C GLY A 177 -8.32 7.89 6.10
N ALA A 178 -9.44 8.35 6.67
CA ALA A 178 -9.54 8.63 8.10
C ALA A 178 -9.51 7.35 8.93
N GLU A 179 -10.19 6.30 8.49
CA GLU A 179 -10.17 4.98 9.12
C GLU A 179 -8.80 4.32 9.00
N MET A 180 -8.12 4.46 7.83
CA MET A 180 -6.75 3.97 7.64
C MET A 180 -5.79 4.61 8.64
N LEU A 181 -5.89 5.92 8.88
CA LEU A 181 -5.08 6.60 9.89
C LEU A 181 -5.44 6.11 11.30
N ALA A 182 -6.73 6.05 11.62
CA ALA A 182 -7.22 5.70 12.95
C ALA A 182 -6.83 4.27 13.37
N CYS A 183 -6.76 3.31 12.42
CA CYS A 183 -6.35 1.93 12.70
C CYS A 183 -4.84 1.67 12.54
N GLY A 184 -4.06 2.63 12.04
CA GLY A 184 -2.61 2.50 11.87
C GLY A 184 -2.17 1.89 10.52
N LEU A 185 -3.08 1.68 9.57
CA LEU A 185 -2.73 1.33 8.19
C LEU A 185 -2.04 2.49 7.47
N ALA A 186 -2.47 3.72 7.71
CA ALA A 186 -1.75 4.92 7.31
C ALA A 186 -0.98 5.52 8.50
N THR A 187 0.14 6.19 8.23
CA THR A 187 0.93 6.92 9.23
C THR A 187 0.55 8.39 9.28
N HIS A 188 0.11 8.94 8.16
CA HIS A 188 -0.23 10.36 8.01
C HIS A 188 -1.47 10.49 7.13
N PHE A 189 -2.18 11.61 7.31
CA PHE A 189 -3.27 12.01 6.43
C PHE A 189 -2.99 13.41 5.89
N VAL A 190 -2.93 13.51 4.57
CA VAL A 190 -2.66 14.75 3.85
C VAL A 190 -3.76 14.96 2.82
N GLN A 191 -4.31 16.18 2.72
CA GLN A 191 -5.28 16.47 1.67
C GLN A 191 -4.66 16.36 0.29
N SER A 192 -5.37 15.80 -0.67
CA SER A 192 -4.84 15.49 -2.00
C SER A 192 -4.34 16.73 -2.75
N ASN A 193 -4.93 17.90 -2.51
CA ASN A 193 -4.47 19.16 -3.09
C ASN A 193 -3.12 19.65 -2.55
N LYS A 194 -2.66 19.12 -1.41
CA LYS A 194 -1.35 19.44 -0.83
C LYS A 194 -0.23 18.48 -1.28
N LEU A 195 -0.57 17.37 -1.93
CA LEU A 195 0.41 16.35 -2.33
C LEU A 195 1.53 16.89 -3.24
N PRO A 196 1.27 17.76 -4.23
CA PRO A 196 2.36 18.32 -5.05
C PRO A 196 3.39 19.08 -4.22
N MET A 197 2.94 19.93 -3.28
CA MET A 197 3.82 20.70 -2.39
C MET A 197 4.61 19.78 -1.44
N LEU A 198 3.97 18.72 -0.92
CA LEU A 198 4.64 17.72 -0.10
C LEU A 198 5.74 16.99 -0.88
N GLU A 199 5.46 16.56 -2.12
CA GLU A 199 6.46 15.92 -2.97
C GLU A 199 7.66 16.84 -3.23
N GLU A 200 7.43 18.11 -3.54
CA GLU A 200 8.49 19.12 -3.72
C GLU A 200 9.33 19.29 -2.44
N ALA A 201 8.68 19.38 -1.28
CA ALA A 201 9.37 19.51 0.00
C ALA A 201 10.25 18.28 0.30
N LEU A 202 9.75 17.08 0.06
CA LEU A 202 10.50 15.82 0.22
C LEU A 202 11.71 15.74 -0.74
N ILE A 203 11.54 16.16 -1.99
CA ILE A 203 12.64 16.21 -2.97
C ILE A 203 13.71 17.23 -2.54
N LYS A 204 13.29 18.42 -2.11
CA LYS A 204 14.18 19.50 -1.68
C LYS A 204 14.98 19.15 -0.43
N ALA A 205 14.39 18.37 0.48
CA ALA A 205 15.05 17.94 1.72
C ALA A 205 16.31 17.10 1.48
N ASN A 206 16.34 16.34 0.38
CA ASN A 206 17.51 15.53 -0.02
C ASN A 206 18.05 14.66 1.14
N SER A 207 17.16 14.08 1.96
CA SER A 207 17.49 13.37 3.19
C SER A 207 17.05 11.90 3.16
N SER A 208 17.85 11.04 3.80
CA SER A 208 17.47 9.67 4.14
C SER A 208 17.11 9.51 5.61
N ASP A 209 17.17 10.59 6.41
CA ASP A 209 16.82 10.55 7.81
C ASP A 209 15.29 10.46 7.98
N PRO A 210 14.78 9.36 8.59
CA PRO A 210 13.35 9.22 8.80
C PRO A 210 12.73 10.31 9.69
N SER A 211 13.49 10.93 10.58
CA SER A 211 12.98 12.01 11.44
C SER A 211 12.72 13.29 10.63
N VAL A 212 13.62 13.62 9.71
CA VAL A 212 13.48 14.75 8.78
C VAL A 212 12.27 14.53 7.86
N ILE A 213 12.16 13.32 7.28
CA ILE A 213 11.03 12.95 6.41
C ILE A 213 9.70 13.02 7.16
N SER A 214 9.66 12.49 8.39
CA SER A 214 8.47 12.53 9.25
C SER A 214 8.06 13.97 9.58
N SER A 215 9.02 14.84 9.90
CA SER A 215 8.77 16.26 10.18
C SER A 215 8.13 16.95 8.98
N ILE A 216 8.71 16.78 7.78
CA ILE A 216 8.18 17.37 6.55
C ILE A 216 6.75 16.88 6.28
N ILE A 217 6.50 15.56 6.37
CA ILE A 217 5.15 15.03 6.16
C ILE A 217 4.19 15.61 7.21
N GLY A 218 4.67 15.78 8.46
CA GLY A 218 3.91 16.36 9.56
C GLY A 218 3.39 17.78 9.27
N GLU A 219 4.18 18.63 8.61
CA GLU A 219 3.79 20.00 8.24
C GLU A 219 2.58 20.05 7.30
N PHE A 220 2.40 19.03 6.46
CA PHE A 220 1.27 18.92 5.54
C PHE A 220 0.10 18.10 6.11
N SER A 221 0.35 17.39 7.20
CA SER A 221 -0.61 16.44 7.79
C SER A 221 -1.68 17.15 8.60
N GLN A 222 -2.83 16.50 8.67
CA GLN A 222 -3.93 16.92 9.55
C GLN A 222 -4.63 15.70 10.14
N ILE A 223 -5.37 15.90 11.23
CA ILE A 223 -6.24 14.86 11.79
C ILE A 223 -7.58 14.92 11.05
N PRO A 224 -7.93 13.87 10.27
CA PRO A 224 -9.19 13.83 9.55
C PRO A 224 -10.36 13.56 10.50
N ASN A 225 -11.56 13.97 10.08
CA ASN A 225 -12.78 13.69 10.84
C ASN A 225 -13.21 12.22 10.61
N LEU A 226 -13.18 11.41 11.66
CA LEU A 226 -13.64 10.03 11.63
C LEU A 226 -15.17 9.97 11.73
N LYS A 227 -15.83 9.38 10.75
CA LYS A 227 -17.30 9.27 10.71
C LYS A 227 -17.81 8.40 11.87
N LYS A 228 -18.85 8.84 12.56
CA LYS A 228 -19.49 8.12 13.68
C LYS A 228 -19.99 6.71 13.31
N ASN A 229 -20.35 6.48 12.05
CA ASN A 229 -20.83 5.21 11.50
C ASN A 229 -19.72 4.43 10.76
N SER A 230 -18.46 4.82 10.87
CA SER A 230 -17.34 4.11 10.25
C SER A 230 -17.19 2.67 10.78
N ALA A 231 -16.59 1.80 9.99
CA ALA A 231 -16.33 0.41 10.38
C ALA A 231 -15.46 0.35 11.64
N TYR A 232 -14.42 1.18 11.69
CA TYR A 232 -13.51 1.28 12.83
C TYR A 232 -14.22 1.75 14.11
N HIS A 233 -15.06 2.79 14.01
CA HIS A 233 -15.78 3.34 15.16
C HIS A 233 -16.85 2.38 15.71
N ARG A 234 -17.57 1.67 14.83
CA ARG A 234 -18.57 0.64 15.24
C ARG A 234 -17.91 -0.51 15.99
N ARG A 235 -16.76 -0.99 15.52
CA ARG A 235 -16.02 -2.07 16.15
C ARG A 235 -15.46 -1.68 17.52
N GLY A 236 -14.90 -0.47 17.66
CA GLY A 236 -14.41 0.07 18.93
C GLY A 236 -15.50 0.13 20.02
N ARG A 237 -16.75 0.40 19.63
CA ARG A 237 -17.90 0.35 20.57
C ARG A 237 -18.22 -1.07 21.03
N LEU A 238 -18.12 -2.06 20.16
CA LEU A 238 -18.36 -3.47 20.50
C LEU A 238 -17.31 -4.02 21.48
N GLN A 239 -16.05 -3.62 21.31
CA GLN A 239 -14.98 -4.01 22.24
C GLN A 239 -15.16 -3.38 23.63
N ARG A 240 -15.51 -2.09 23.73
CA ARG A 240 -15.79 -1.43 25.03
C ARG A 240 -16.97 -2.08 25.77
N ARG A 241 -17.98 -2.57 25.06
CA ARG A 241 -19.11 -3.30 25.67
C ARG A 241 -18.73 -4.68 26.21
N LYS A 242 -17.77 -5.37 25.59
CA LYS A 242 -17.28 -6.68 26.08
C LYS A 242 -16.34 -6.53 27.27
N THR A 243 -15.55 -5.47 27.36
CA THR A 243 -14.63 -5.23 28.49
C THR A 243 -15.37 -4.84 29.77
N ILE A 244 -16.60 -4.31 29.68
CA ILE A 244 -17.44 -4.00 30.87
C ILE A 244 -18.20 -5.25 31.38
N GLY A 245 -18.22 -6.35 30.64
CA GLY A 245 -19.04 -7.53 30.92
C GLY A 245 -18.32 -8.83 31.28
N SER A 246 -17.00 -8.91 31.33
CA SER A 246 -16.30 -10.11 31.83
C SER A 246 -14.80 -9.89 31.97
N LEU A 247 -14.30 -9.75 33.18
CA LEU A 247 -12.95 -10.15 33.55
C LEU A 247 -13.01 -11.63 33.95
N PRO A 248 -12.40 -12.56 33.22
CA PRO A 248 -12.02 -13.83 33.82
C PRO A 248 -10.74 -13.55 34.60
N GLN A 249 -10.81 -13.72 35.91
CA GLN A 249 -9.63 -13.94 36.73
C GLN A 249 -8.98 -15.24 36.26
N PHE A 250 -7.80 -15.15 35.66
CA PHE A 250 -6.90 -16.29 35.61
C PHE A 250 -5.98 -16.18 36.83
N SER A 251 -6.30 -16.97 37.85
CA SER A 251 -5.38 -17.35 38.92
C SER A 251 -4.57 -18.57 38.43
N HIS A 252 -3.24 -18.45 38.58
CA HIS A 252 -2.17 -19.45 38.53
C HIS A 252 -1.80 -20.01 37.15
#